data_31459ede548cc14fe9b4acdde1a5e5d0
#
_entry.id   31459ede548cc14fe9b4acdde1a5e5d0
#
_cell.length_a   1.000
_cell.length_b   1.000
_cell.length_c   1.000
_cell.angle_alpha   90.00
_cell.angle_beta   90.00
_cell.angle_gamma   90.00
#
_symmetry.space_group_name_H-M   'P 1'
#
loop_
_entity.id
_entity.type
_entity.pdbx_description
1 polymer ?
#
loop_
_entity_poly.entity_id
_entity_poly.type
_entity_poly.pdbx_seq_one_letter_code
_entity_poly.pdbx_strand_id
1 'polypeptide(L)'
;MSDHLIFLTGKLAKISLGKVLSDISSQHNFTYEVMDMGVNVAALATIDIIMKKVDSAVMQEATKIVIPGRCRGDIEELSRYFKKICVRGPEELKDIPSFLGLQGKDLDLSKYDTNIIGEITEAPNMKIEQIIQQAESYKKDGADIIDIGCLPSTKFPHLTDSIKELKRLGYMVSVDSLNTDDLIKGSKAGADYLLSLQEETIWVMDEVDSIPVIIPDHPREEKKFFKLIERLIKNGKPFIADSILEPINFGFTDSLVRYQNLRKKFPDIEIMIGIGNITELTHADTAGMNA
;
A
#
# COMPACT_ATOMS: atom_id res chain seq x y z
N MET A 1 -33.45 18.92 10.49
CA MET A 1 -33.37 17.66 11.25
C MET A 1 -32.10 17.00 10.80
N SER A 2 -31.28 16.47 11.72
CA SER A 2 -30.09 15.69 11.34
C SER A 2 -30.53 14.36 10.75
N ASP A 3 -29.88 13.91 9.69
CA ASP A 3 -30.16 12.60 9.10
C ASP A 3 -29.80 11.48 10.09
N HIS A 4 -30.70 10.52 10.24
CA HIS A 4 -30.45 9.28 10.99
C HIS A 4 -30.33 8.12 10.00
N LEU A 5 -29.12 7.59 9.83
CA LEU A 5 -28.79 6.57 8.84
C LEU A 5 -28.65 5.20 9.51
N ILE A 6 -29.36 4.20 9.02
CA ILE A 6 -29.14 2.80 9.44
C ILE A 6 -28.34 2.09 8.36
N PHE A 7 -27.15 1.60 8.72
CA PHE A 7 -26.30 0.80 7.85
C PHE A 7 -26.47 -0.68 8.14
N LEU A 8 -26.99 -1.43 7.17
CA LEU A 8 -27.07 -2.89 7.24
C LEU A 8 -25.75 -3.50 6.78
N THR A 9 -25.24 -4.47 7.52
CA THR A 9 -23.98 -5.14 7.19
C THR A 9 -23.94 -6.59 7.66
N GLY A 10 -22.93 -7.34 7.27
CA GLY A 10 -22.66 -8.67 7.79
C GLY A 10 -21.81 -8.61 9.07
N LYS A 11 -21.84 -9.71 9.82
CA LYS A 11 -21.15 -9.84 11.11
C LYS A 11 -19.65 -9.50 11.03
N LEU A 12 -18.96 -9.93 9.97
CA LEU A 12 -17.52 -9.74 9.82
C LEU A 12 -17.13 -8.27 9.58
N ALA A 13 -17.99 -7.50 8.89
CA ALA A 13 -17.70 -6.11 8.56
C ALA A 13 -18.23 -5.10 9.61
N LYS A 14 -19.03 -5.54 10.58
CA LYS A 14 -19.71 -4.65 11.54
C LYS A 14 -18.76 -3.74 12.30
N ILE A 15 -17.68 -4.30 12.83
CA ILE A 15 -16.70 -3.53 13.63
C ILE A 15 -15.97 -2.51 12.75
N SER A 16 -15.50 -2.93 11.57
CA SER A 16 -14.78 -2.05 10.65
C SER A 16 -15.65 -0.91 10.12
N LEU A 17 -16.90 -1.22 9.75
CA LEU A 17 -17.88 -0.22 9.35
C LEU A 17 -18.17 0.79 10.48
N GLY A 18 -18.34 0.29 11.71
CA GLY A 18 -18.57 1.15 12.88
C GLY A 18 -17.40 2.12 13.13
N LYS A 19 -16.16 1.67 12.95
CA LYS A 19 -14.97 2.56 13.06
C LYS A 19 -15.01 3.67 12.02
N VAL A 20 -15.20 3.33 10.74
CA VAL A 20 -15.28 4.32 9.65
C VAL A 20 -16.37 5.35 9.93
N LEU A 21 -17.58 4.91 10.31
CA LEU A 21 -18.70 5.81 10.60
C LEU A 21 -18.48 6.67 11.85
N SER A 22 -17.85 6.12 12.89
CA SER A 22 -17.48 6.88 14.10
C SER A 22 -16.52 8.03 13.78
N ASP A 23 -15.52 7.77 12.94
CA ASP A 23 -14.54 8.78 12.55
C ASP A 23 -15.18 9.91 11.73
N ILE A 24 -16.17 9.58 10.90
CA ILE A 24 -16.84 10.55 10.04
C ILE A 24 -17.92 11.33 10.82
N SER A 25 -18.74 10.66 11.60
CA SER A 25 -19.89 11.27 12.31
C SER A 25 -19.47 12.33 13.32
N SER A 26 -18.27 12.20 13.89
CA SER A 26 -17.71 13.21 14.81
C SER A 26 -17.46 14.58 14.14
N GLN A 27 -17.34 14.59 12.82
CA GLN A 27 -17.03 15.80 12.02
C GLN A 27 -18.23 16.33 11.23
N HIS A 28 -19.33 15.56 11.17
CA HIS A 28 -20.49 15.88 10.33
C HIS A 28 -21.79 15.64 11.10
N ASN A 29 -22.79 16.44 10.80
CA ASN A 29 -24.04 16.48 11.57
C ASN A 29 -25.04 15.40 11.13
N PHE A 30 -24.68 14.11 11.27
CA PHE A 30 -25.60 12.97 11.11
C PHE A 30 -25.44 11.98 12.25
N THR A 31 -26.49 11.23 12.52
CA THR A 31 -26.48 10.10 13.46
C THR A 31 -26.58 8.79 12.69
N TYR A 32 -26.01 7.73 13.23
CA TYR A 32 -26.04 6.44 12.54
C TYR A 32 -26.20 5.26 13.50
N GLU A 33 -26.69 4.17 12.96
CA GLU A 33 -26.69 2.86 13.60
C GLU A 33 -26.11 1.81 12.63
N VAL A 34 -25.33 0.85 13.13
CA VAL A 34 -24.79 -0.28 12.36
C VAL A 34 -25.47 -1.56 12.80
N MET A 35 -26.27 -2.12 11.92
CA MET A 35 -27.08 -3.30 12.20
C MET A 35 -26.57 -4.53 11.44
N ASP A 36 -26.37 -5.62 12.18
CA ASP A 36 -26.09 -6.94 11.60
C ASP A 36 -27.39 -7.55 11.05
N MET A 37 -27.41 -7.82 9.75
CA MET A 37 -28.56 -8.44 9.08
C MET A 37 -28.57 -9.98 9.16
N GLY A 38 -27.79 -10.57 10.07
CA GLY A 38 -27.78 -12.00 10.34
C GLY A 38 -27.06 -12.85 9.29
N VAL A 39 -26.13 -12.27 8.52
CA VAL A 39 -25.24 -12.97 7.60
C VAL A 39 -23.78 -12.70 7.97
N ASN A 40 -22.90 -13.64 7.72
CA ASN A 40 -21.47 -13.44 8.03
C ASN A 40 -20.82 -12.43 7.08
N VAL A 41 -21.04 -12.59 5.77
CA VAL A 41 -20.42 -11.79 4.71
C VAL A 41 -21.44 -10.86 4.08
N ALA A 42 -21.25 -9.55 4.21
CA ALA A 42 -22.16 -8.53 3.70
C ALA A 42 -22.41 -8.64 2.18
N ALA A 43 -21.35 -8.93 1.41
CA ALA A 43 -21.42 -9.04 -0.06
C ALA A 43 -22.29 -10.20 -0.56
N LEU A 44 -22.60 -11.18 0.28
CA LEU A 44 -23.46 -12.32 -0.06
C LEU A 44 -24.94 -12.08 0.26
N ALA A 45 -25.29 -10.91 0.78
CA ALA A 45 -26.67 -10.57 1.08
C ALA A 45 -27.50 -10.38 -0.20
N THR A 46 -28.78 -10.72 -0.08
CA THR A 46 -29.82 -10.39 -1.07
C THR A 46 -30.94 -9.64 -0.39
N ILE A 47 -31.75 -8.92 -1.17
CA ILE A 47 -32.93 -8.22 -0.67
C ILE A 47 -33.87 -9.19 0.06
N ASP A 48 -34.09 -10.39 -0.47
CA ASP A 48 -34.92 -11.43 0.17
C ASP A 48 -34.39 -11.84 1.55
N ILE A 49 -33.06 -11.96 1.68
CA ILE A 49 -32.44 -12.30 2.97
C ILE A 49 -32.67 -11.16 3.97
N ILE A 50 -32.52 -9.92 3.55
CA ILE A 50 -32.75 -8.75 4.40
C ILE A 50 -34.19 -8.71 4.87
N MET A 51 -35.17 -8.83 3.96
CA MET A 51 -36.61 -8.82 4.31
C MET A 51 -36.98 -9.94 5.26
N LYS A 52 -36.36 -11.12 5.17
CA LYS A 52 -36.60 -12.26 6.05
C LYS A 52 -35.99 -12.13 7.44
N LYS A 53 -34.83 -11.44 7.55
CA LYS A 53 -34.05 -11.46 8.78
C LYS A 53 -34.08 -10.17 9.57
N VAL A 54 -34.42 -9.06 8.93
CA VAL A 54 -34.43 -7.73 9.55
C VAL A 54 -35.86 -7.31 9.83
N ASP A 55 -36.15 -7.05 11.10
CA ASP A 55 -37.48 -6.58 11.51
C ASP A 55 -37.70 -5.13 11.04
N SER A 56 -38.80 -4.91 10.34
CA SER A 56 -39.20 -3.59 9.87
C SER A 56 -39.47 -2.59 11.02
N ALA A 57 -39.80 -3.09 12.20
CA ALA A 57 -40.06 -2.23 13.36
C ALA A 57 -38.82 -1.46 13.79
N VAL A 58 -37.65 -2.06 13.63
CA VAL A 58 -36.36 -1.43 14.02
C VAL A 58 -35.97 -0.29 13.05
N MET A 59 -36.53 -0.25 11.85
CA MET A 59 -36.23 0.76 10.83
C MET A 59 -37.05 2.05 10.96
N GLN A 60 -37.95 2.15 11.95
CA GLN A 60 -38.92 3.25 12.04
C GLN A 60 -38.24 4.63 12.23
N GLU A 61 -37.15 4.69 12.95
CA GLU A 61 -36.42 5.95 13.24
C GLU A 61 -35.47 6.36 12.12
N ALA A 62 -35.15 5.47 11.17
CA ALA A 62 -34.27 5.78 10.07
C ALA A 62 -34.86 6.84 9.12
N THR A 63 -34.06 7.82 8.73
CA THR A 63 -34.34 8.69 7.57
C THR A 63 -33.97 7.97 6.28
N LYS A 64 -32.92 7.16 6.32
CA LYS A 64 -32.42 6.39 5.18
C LYS A 64 -31.76 5.10 5.64
N ILE A 65 -31.93 4.03 4.89
CA ILE A 65 -31.31 2.73 5.13
C ILE A 65 -30.25 2.49 4.05
N VAL A 66 -29.02 2.22 4.46
CA VAL A 66 -27.90 1.93 3.57
C VAL A 66 -27.60 0.44 3.63
N ILE A 67 -27.68 -0.25 2.49
CA ILE A 67 -27.37 -1.68 2.37
C ILE A 67 -26.02 -1.86 1.68
N PRO A 68 -25.37 -3.05 1.80
CA PRO A 68 -24.08 -3.30 1.13
C PRO A 68 -24.15 -3.07 -0.38
N GLY A 69 -23.12 -2.47 -0.98
CA GLY A 69 -23.09 -2.15 -2.40
C GLY A 69 -23.29 -3.36 -3.32
N ARG A 70 -22.74 -4.52 -2.93
CA ARG A 70 -22.89 -5.80 -3.68
C ARG A 70 -24.17 -6.57 -3.39
N CYS A 71 -25.08 -6.04 -2.56
CA CYS A 71 -26.36 -6.69 -2.27
C CYS A 71 -27.20 -6.82 -3.54
N ARG A 72 -27.67 -8.03 -3.85
CA ARG A 72 -28.46 -8.33 -5.06
C ARG A 72 -29.96 -8.26 -4.78
N GLY A 73 -30.74 -7.94 -5.82
CA GLY A 73 -32.21 -7.85 -5.80
C GLY A 73 -32.72 -6.44 -6.06
N ASP A 74 -34.04 -6.25 -6.04
CA ASP A 74 -34.68 -4.95 -6.29
C ASP A 74 -34.69 -4.08 -5.03
N ILE A 75 -33.99 -2.96 -5.06
CA ILE A 75 -33.92 -2.05 -3.91
C ILE A 75 -35.22 -1.28 -3.68
N GLU A 76 -36.05 -1.11 -4.71
CA GLU A 76 -37.34 -0.47 -4.56
C GLU A 76 -38.32 -1.37 -3.80
N GLU A 77 -38.23 -2.71 -3.97
CA GLU A 77 -38.96 -3.67 -3.20
C GLU A 77 -38.63 -3.57 -1.70
N LEU A 78 -37.35 -3.45 -1.37
CA LEU A 78 -36.89 -3.24 0.01
C LEU A 78 -37.40 -1.91 0.58
N SER A 79 -37.35 -0.83 -0.22
CA SER A 79 -37.87 0.48 0.19
C SER A 79 -39.39 0.44 0.47
N ARG A 80 -40.13 -0.31 -0.33
CA ARG A 80 -41.57 -0.56 -0.09
C ARG A 80 -41.83 -1.37 1.18
N TYR A 81 -41.02 -2.40 1.40
CA TYR A 81 -41.11 -3.27 2.58
C TYR A 81 -40.87 -2.49 3.88
N PHE A 82 -39.79 -1.73 3.97
CA PHE A 82 -39.47 -0.92 5.15
C PHE A 82 -40.24 0.40 5.23
N LYS A 83 -40.92 0.82 4.15
CA LYS A 83 -41.52 2.16 4.01
C LYS A 83 -40.53 3.29 4.28
N LYS A 84 -39.29 3.10 3.85
CA LYS A 84 -38.15 4.00 4.03
C LYS A 84 -37.31 4.06 2.75
N ILE A 85 -36.57 5.13 2.57
CA ILE A 85 -35.61 5.23 1.46
C ILE A 85 -34.46 4.25 1.73
N CYS A 86 -34.32 3.25 0.86
CA CYS A 86 -33.19 2.34 0.87
C CYS A 86 -32.24 2.68 -0.27
N VAL A 87 -30.95 2.70 0.01
CA VAL A 87 -29.90 2.94 -1.00
C VAL A 87 -28.78 1.90 -0.88
N ARG A 88 -28.15 1.56 -2.00
CA ARG A 88 -26.91 0.79 -1.96
C ARG A 88 -25.76 1.71 -1.57
N GLY A 89 -25.01 1.33 -0.56
CA GLY A 89 -23.75 1.94 -0.21
C GLY A 89 -22.65 1.60 -1.23
N PRO A 90 -21.43 2.04 -1.01
CA PRO A 90 -20.30 1.67 -1.83
C PRO A 90 -19.93 0.19 -1.61
N GLU A 91 -19.11 -0.35 -2.52
CA GLU A 91 -18.61 -1.72 -2.40
C GLU A 91 -17.51 -1.84 -1.35
N GLU A 92 -16.71 -0.79 -1.18
CA GLU A 92 -15.57 -0.73 -0.27
C GLU A 92 -15.83 0.25 0.88
N LEU A 93 -15.39 -0.11 2.09
CA LEU A 93 -15.58 0.73 3.29
C LEU A 93 -14.86 2.08 3.19
N LYS A 94 -13.73 2.14 2.49
CA LYS A 94 -12.98 3.38 2.26
C LYS A 94 -13.77 4.44 1.48
N ASP A 95 -14.75 4.02 0.69
CA ASP A 95 -15.54 4.91 -0.16
C ASP A 95 -16.79 5.47 0.54
N ILE A 96 -17.05 5.06 1.80
CA ILE A 96 -18.19 5.56 2.58
C ILE A 96 -18.18 7.08 2.75
N PRO A 97 -17.03 7.74 3.05
CA PRO A 97 -17.00 9.21 3.11
C PRO A 97 -17.50 9.85 1.82
N SER A 98 -16.96 9.45 0.68
CA SER A 98 -17.36 9.97 -0.63
C SER A 98 -18.83 9.69 -0.95
N PHE A 99 -19.33 8.50 -0.60
CA PHE A 99 -20.74 8.14 -0.75
C PHE A 99 -21.68 9.06 0.05
N LEU A 100 -21.23 9.53 1.22
CA LEU A 100 -21.97 10.49 2.05
C LEU A 100 -21.75 11.95 1.63
N GLY A 101 -21.03 12.19 0.53
CA GLY A 101 -20.72 13.54 0.05
C GLY A 101 -19.67 14.26 0.91
N LEU A 102 -18.89 13.50 1.68
CA LEU A 102 -17.86 14.00 2.58
C LEU A 102 -16.49 13.84 1.94
N GLN A 103 -15.60 14.79 2.19
CA GLN A 103 -14.19 14.57 1.88
C GLN A 103 -13.65 13.53 2.87
N GLY A 104 -13.03 12.47 2.34
CA GLY A 104 -12.28 11.52 3.17
C GLY A 104 -11.22 12.28 3.95
N LYS A 105 -10.97 11.84 5.18
CA LYS A 105 -9.82 12.36 5.93
C LYS A 105 -8.57 11.82 5.25
N ASP A 106 -7.68 12.71 4.83
CA ASP A 106 -6.36 12.29 4.36
C ASP A 106 -5.73 11.40 5.43
N LEU A 107 -5.24 10.25 5.03
CA LEU A 107 -4.52 9.35 5.93
C LEU A 107 -3.31 10.14 6.48
N ASP A 108 -3.35 10.42 7.78
CA ASP A 108 -2.18 10.99 8.46
C ASP A 108 -1.12 9.89 8.60
N LEU A 109 -0.26 9.81 7.60
CA LEU A 109 0.84 8.85 7.54
C LEU A 109 1.99 9.23 8.46
N SER A 110 2.02 10.46 9.02
CA SER A 110 3.07 10.92 9.94
C SER A 110 3.14 10.12 11.24
N LYS A 111 2.13 9.30 11.53
CA LYS A 111 2.09 8.39 12.69
C LYS A 111 2.86 7.09 12.49
N TYR A 112 3.24 6.79 11.27
CA TYR A 112 3.94 5.56 10.92
C TYR A 112 5.41 5.87 10.69
N ASP A 113 6.26 5.07 11.30
CA ASP A 113 7.72 5.11 11.15
C ASP A 113 8.13 4.27 9.93
N THR A 114 7.46 4.51 8.80
CA THR A 114 7.66 3.75 7.56
C THR A 114 7.72 4.73 6.39
N ASN A 115 8.83 4.70 5.65
CA ASN A 115 8.97 5.45 4.42
C ASN A 115 8.39 4.66 3.23
N ILE A 116 7.69 5.35 2.35
CA ILE A 116 7.13 4.79 1.12
C ILE A 116 8.04 5.14 -0.05
N ILE A 117 8.49 4.12 -0.77
CA ILE A 117 9.32 4.25 -1.98
C ILE A 117 8.43 4.10 -3.20
N GLY A 118 8.40 5.12 -4.06
CA GLY A 118 7.69 5.11 -5.33
C GLY A 118 8.65 4.94 -6.50
N GLU A 119 8.57 3.82 -7.22
CA GLU A 119 9.48 3.48 -8.30
C GLU A 119 8.98 3.97 -9.66
N ILE A 120 9.87 4.64 -10.40
CA ILE A 120 9.69 5.01 -11.81
C ILE A 120 10.42 3.97 -12.67
N THR A 121 9.73 2.87 -12.99
CA THR A 121 10.30 1.71 -13.66
C THR A 121 10.77 1.98 -15.10
N GLU A 122 10.09 2.86 -15.83
CA GLU A 122 10.38 3.18 -17.23
C GLU A 122 11.32 4.39 -17.39
N ALA A 123 12.00 4.82 -16.32
CA ALA A 123 12.82 6.03 -16.31
C ALA A 123 13.85 6.13 -17.46
N PRO A 124 14.54 5.05 -17.91
CA PRO A 124 15.47 5.13 -19.04
C PRO A 124 14.80 5.55 -20.36
N ASN A 125 13.51 5.28 -20.54
CA ASN A 125 12.73 5.58 -21.73
C ASN A 125 12.00 6.93 -21.65
N MET A 126 12.07 7.62 -20.52
CA MET A 126 11.40 8.89 -20.24
C MET A 126 12.37 10.06 -20.43
N LYS A 127 11.81 11.24 -20.76
CA LYS A 127 12.55 12.49 -20.66
C LYS A 127 12.62 12.93 -19.19
N ILE A 128 13.61 13.76 -18.85
CA ILE A 128 13.79 14.27 -17.48
C ILE A 128 12.51 14.96 -16.98
N GLU A 129 11.84 15.73 -17.84
CA GLU A 129 10.58 16.42 -17.47
C GLU A 129 9.45 15.44 -17.13
N GLN A 130 9.40 14.30 -17.79
CA GLN A 130 8.40 13.24 -17.50
C GLN A 130 8.72 12.52 -16.19
N ILE A 131 10.02 12.27 -15.90
CA ILE A 131 10.47 11.72 -14.62
C ILE A 131 10.07 12.65 -13.47
N ILE A 132 10.28 13.96 -13.62
CA ILE A 132 9.90 14.97 -12.62
C ILE A 132 8.38 14.97 -12.42
N GLN A 133 7.60 14.96 -13.49
CA GLN A 133 6.14 14.94 -13.40
C GLN A 133 5.63 13.69 -12.68
N GLN A 134 6.26 12.53 -12.93
CA GLN A 134 5.92 11.28 -12.24
C GLN A 134 6.29 11.35 -10.76
N ALA A 135 7.47 11.89 -10.45
CA ALA A 135 7.92 12.10 -9.07
C ALA A 135 6.97 13.02 -8.29
N GLU A 136 6.50 14.12 -8.92
CA GLU A 136 5.52 15.02 -8.32
C GLU A 136 4.20 14.29 -8.01
N SER A 137 3.74 13.43 -8.92
CA SER A 137 2.54 12.62 -8.70
C SER A 137 2.72 11.68 -7.52
N TYR A 138 3.82 10.94 -7.48
CA TYR A 138 4.11 10.01 -6.39
C TYR A 138 4.24 10.72 -5.04
N LYS A 139 4.90 11.89 -5.02
CA LYS A 139 5.00 12.69 -3.80
C LYS A 139 3.65 13.17 -3.30
N LYS A 140 2.77 13.59 -4.21
CA LYS A 140 1.39 13.98 -3.89
C LYS A 140 0.59 12.81 -3.33
N ASP A 141 0.83 11.60 -3.85
CA ASP A 141 0.17 10.37 -3.43
C ASP A 141 0.76 9.77 -2.14
N GLY A 142 1.83 10.38 -1.59
CA GLY A 142 2.39 10.04 -0.28
C GLY A 142 3.73 9.32 -0.30
N ALA A 143 4.41 9.23 -1.46
CA ALA A 143 5.77 8.69 -1.50
C ALA A 143 6.76 9.61 -0.76
N ASP A 144 7.64 9.01 0.05
CA ASP A 144 8.72 9.69 0.75
C ASP A 144 10.00 9.72 -0.07
N ILE A 145 10.25 8.65 -0.82
CA ILE A 145 11.45 8.44 -1.63
C ILE A 145 11.03 8.15 -3.07
N ILE A 146 11.69 8.77 -4.03
CA ILE A 146 11.50 8.50 -5.47
C ILE A 146 12.61 7.55 -5.92
N ASP A 147 12.22 6.38 -6.39
CA ASP A 147 13.13 5.38 -6.89
C ASP A 147 13.25 5.44 -8.42
N ILE A 148 14.48 5.50 -8.90
CA ILE A 148 14.81 5.54 -10.33
C ILE A 148 15.19 4.13 -10.77
N GLY A 149 14.25 3.44 -11.40
CA GLY A 149 14.48 2.11 -11.96
C GLY A 149 15.35 2.15 -13.22
N CYS A 150 16.42 1.38 -13.22
CA CYS A 150 17.28 1.18 -14.39
C CYS A 150 16.92 -0.16 -15.03
N LEU A 151 16.39 -0.13 -16.24
CA LEU A 151 16.00 -1.34 -16.98
C LEU A 151 17.22 -2.18 -17.36
N PRO A 152 17.21 -3.50 -17.16
CA PRO A 152 18.28 -4.38 -17.59
C PRO A 152 18.61 -4.20 -19.09
N SER A 153 19.90 -4.16 -19.39
CA SER A 153 20.41 -4.03 -20.79
C SER A 153 19.98 -2.75 -21.52
N THR A 154 19.39 -1.79 -20.84
CA THR A 154 18.98 -0.50 -21.42
C THR A 154 19.93 0.60 -20.97
N LYS A 155 20.43 1.39 -21.93
CA LYS A 155 21.30 2.55 -21.60
C LYS A 155 20.45 3.66 -20.98
N PHE A 156 20.93 4.23 -19.90
CA PHE A 156 20.31 5.38 -19.26
C PHE A 156 21.27 6.60 -19.26
N PRO A 157 21.45 7.26 -20.42
CA PRO A 157 22.49 8.30 -20.57
C PRO A 157 22.25 9.54 -19.70
N HIS A 158 21.00 9.82 -19.35
CA HIS A 158 20.60 10.96 -18.52
C HIS A 158 20.31 10.59 -17.05
N LEU A 159 20.72 9.41 -16.56
CA LEU A 159 20.57 8.99 -15.16
C LEU A 159 21.09 10.05 -14.18
N THR A 160 22.34 10.48 -14.40
CA THR A 160 23.00 11.49 -13.54
C THR A 160 22.22 12.81 -13.49
N ASP A 161 21.75 13.29 -14.64
CA ASP A 161 21.03 14.56 -14.73
C ASP A 161 19.63 14.46 -14.12
N SER A 162 18.95 13.31 -14.29
CA SER A 162 17.65 13.03 -13.66
C SER A 162 17.77 13.07 -12.15
N ILE A 163 18.77 12.40 -11.57
CA ILE A 163 19.00 12.38 -10.12
C ILE A 163 19.30 13.78 -9.60
N LYS A 164 20.23 14.49 -10.24
CA LYS A 164 20.60 15.86 -9.83
C LYS A 164 19.40 16.79 -9.83
N GLU A 165 18.52 16.67 -10.83
CA GLU A 165 17.35 17.53 -10.93
C GLU A 165 16.32 17.19 -9.83
N LEU A 166 16.08 15.91 -9.56
CA LEU A 166 15.23 15.49 -8.45
C LEU A 166 15.78 15.96 -7.09
N LYS A 167 17.09 15.83 -6.88
CA LYS A 167 17.75 16.34 -5.67
C LYS A 167 17.65 17.84 -5.53
N ARG A 168 17.81 18.59 -6.65
CA ARG A 168 17.62 20.06 -6.68
C ARG A 168 16.20 20.47 -6.27
N LEU A 169 15.21 19.65 -6.62
CA LEU A 169 13.79 19.85 -6.25
C LEU A 169 13.47 19.39 -4.82
N GLY A 170 14.44 18.84 -4.09
CA GLY A 170 14.32 18.45 -2.69
C GLY A 170 13.77 17.03 -2.45
N TYR A 171 13.77 16.18 -3.48
CA TYR A 171 13.38 14.77 -3.30
C TYR A 171 14.48 13.96 -2.61
N MET A 172 14.09 12.98 -1.81
CA MET A 172 14.91 11.82 -1.48
C MET A 172 14.87 10.87 -2.68
N VAL A 173 16.03 10.38 -3.10
CA VAL A 173 16.16 9.60 -4.34
C VAL A 173 16.86 8.29 -4.06
N SER A 174 16.31 7.19 -4.57
CA SER A 174 16.99 5.90 -4.70
C SER A 174 17.25 5.57 -6.18
N VAL A 175 18.19 4.67 -6.40
CA VAL A 175 18.48 4.11 -7.74
C VAL A 175 18.46 2.60 -7.64
N ASP A 176 17.58 1.97 -8.44
CA ASP A 176 17.52 0.52 -8.57
C ASP A 176 18.19 0.08 -9.88
N SER A 177 19.26 -0.70 -9.76
CA SER A 177 20.00 -1.23 -10.90
C SER A 177 20.72 -2.52 -10.57
N LEU A 178 20.71 -3.45 -11.52
CA LEU A 178 21.58 -4.63 -11.49
C LEU A 178 23.02 -4.32 -11.94
N ASN A 179 23.27 -3.11 -12.46
CA ASN A 179 24.57 -2.68 -12.94
C ASN A 179 25.25 -1.79 -11.89
N THR A 180 26.38 -2.26 -11.37
CA THR A 180 27.18 -1.52 -10.36
C THR A 180 27.65 -0.15 -10.85
N ASP A 181 27.93 0.02 -12.14
CA ASP A 181 28.32 1.32 -12.71
C ASP A 181 27.18 2.34 -12.60
N ASP A 182 25.93 1.92 -12.79
CA ASP A 182 24.78 2.82 -12.66
C ASP A 182 24.55 3.18 -11.19
N LEU A 183 24.71 2.23 -10.26
CA LEU A 183 24.65 2.49 -8.82
C LEU A 183 25.72 3.51 -8.38
N ILE A 184 26.95 3.33 -8.81
CA ILE A 184 28.06 4.26 -8.51
C ILE A 184 27.81 5.65 -9.12
N LYS A 185 27.33 5.72 -10.37
CA LYS A 185 26.94 7.00 -11.01
C LYS A 185 25.78 7.66 -10.26
N GLY A 186 24.80 6.88 -9.86
CA GLY A 186 23.66 7.35 -9.09
C GLY A 186 24.06 7.97 -7.75
N SER A 187 24.91 7.29 -7.00
CA SER A 187 25.46 7.81 -5.75
C SER A 187 26.24 9.12 -5.97
N LYS A 188 27.13 9.14 -6.96
CA LYS A 188 27.91 10.35 -7.32
C LYS A 188 27.03 11.51 -7.80
N ALA A 189 25.84 11.23 -8.30
CA ALA A 189 24.83 12.23 -8.65
C ALA A 189 24.04 12.75 -7.45
N GLY A 190 24.16 12.10 -6.28
CA GLY A 190 23.53 12.50 -5.02
C GLY A 190 22.34 11.65 -4.61
N ALA A 191 22.16 10.45 -5.16
CA ALA A 191 21.16 9.50 -4.66
C ALA A 191 21.41 9.17 -3.19
N ASP A 192 20.33 9.08 -2.41
CA ASP A 192 20.39 8.78 -0.97
C ASP A 192 20.51 7.27 -0.72
N TYR A 193 19.90 6.45 -1.59
CA TYR A 193 19.86 4.99 -1.46
C TYR A 193 20.21 4.30 -2.78
N LEU A 194 20.71 3.07 -2.69
CA LEU A 194 20.99 2.19 -3.82
C LEU A 194 20.30 0.83 -3.63
N LEU A 195 19.55 0.40 -4.61
CA LEU A 195 18.85 -0.89 -4.66
C LEU A 195 19.41 -1.72 -5.83
N SER A 196 19.87 -2.95 -5.71
CA SER A 196 20.11 -3.66 -4.45
C SER A 196 21.50 -4.30 -4.52
N LEU A 197 22.20 -4.41 -3.41
CA LEU A 197 23.51 -5.06 -3.39
C LEU A 197 23.41 -6.51 -2.85
N GLN A 198 24.18 -7.40 -3.46
CA GLN A 198 24.36 -8.79 -3.06
C GLN A 198 25.80 -9.04 -2.57
N GLU A 199 26.10 -10.26 -2.12
CA GLU A 199 27.45 -10.61 -1.65
C GLU A 199 28.54 -10.27 -2.67
N GLU A 200 28.28 -10.52 -3.97
CA GLU A 200 29.26 -10.25 -5.05
C GLU A 200 29.44 -8.75 -5.35
N THR A 201 28.44 -7.93 -5.10
CA THR A 201 28.45 -6.50 -5.41
C THR A 201 28.63 -5.62 -4.17
N ILE A 202 28.79 -6.22 -2.99
CA ILE A 202 28.87 -5.50 -1.71
C ILE A 202 30.06 -4.52 -1.64
N TRP A 203 31.10 -4.74 -2.45
CA TRP A 203 32.26 -3.85 -2.57
C TRP A 203 31.87 -2.42 -3.00
N VAL A 204 30.73 -2.26 -3.70
CA VAL A 204 30.22 -0.94 -4.10
C VAL A 204 30.07 0.00 -2.89
N MET A 205 29.75 -0.55 -1.70
CA MET A 205 29.66 0.22 -0.45
C MET A 205 30.95 0.98 -0.10
N ASP A 206 32.10 0.57 -0.63
CA ASP A 206 33.39 1.24 -0.40
C ASP A 206 33.62 2.43 -1.35
N GLU A 207 32.83 2.51 -2.43
CA GLU A 207 32.96 3.50 -3.51
C GLU A 207 31.87 4.58 -3.46
N VAL A 208 30.89 4.47 -2.53
CA VAL A 208 29.69 5.30 -2.51
C VAL A 208 29.37 5.84 -1.11
N ASP A 209 28.69 7.00 -1.08
CA ASP A 209 28.18 7.60 0.16
C ASP A 209 26.71 7.26 0.43
N SER A 210 25.98 6.79 -0.59
CA SER A 210 24.58 6.39 -0.48
C SER A 210 24.41 5.17 0.43
N ILE A 211 23.27 5.05 1.09
CA ILE A 211 22.91 3.89 1.91
C ILE A 211 22.40 2.77 1.00
N PRO A 212 23.07 1.61 0.93
CA PRO A 212 22.61 0.51 0.12
C PRO A 212 21.53 -0.31 0.80
N VAL A 213 20.58 -0.82 0.01
CA VAL A 213 19.74 -1.95 0.37
C VAL A 213 20.49 -3.22 0.00
N ILE A 214 20.63 -4.13 0.95
CA ILE A 214 21.28 -5.43 0.73
C ILE A 214 20.23 -6.53 0.65
N ILE A 215 20.41 -7.45 -0.29
CA ILE A 215 19.54 -8.60 -0.50
C ILE A 215 20.33 -9.90 -0.48
N PRO A 216 19.73 -11.06 -0.17
CA PRO A 216 20.39 -12.36 -0.34
C PRO A 216 20.59 -12.67 -1.82
N ASP A 217 21.62 -13.44 -2.16
CA ASP A 217 21.85 -13.93 -3.53
C ASP A 217 20.69 -14.84 -4.00
N HIS A 218 20.08 -15.54 -3.05
CA HIS A 218 18.87 -16.31 -3.27
C HIS A 218 17.98 -16.28 -2.01
N PRO A 219 16.66 -16.15 -2.13
CA PRO A 219 15.74 -16.05 -0.98
C PRO A 219 15.89 -17.19 0.06
N ARG A 220 16.28 -18.40 -0.38
CA ARG A 220 16.47 -19.55 0.52
C ARG A 220 17.83 -19.58 1.23
N GLU A 221 18.73 -18.64 0.95
CA GLU A 221 20.06 -18.59 1.58
C GLU A 221 20.10 -17.68 2.82
N GLU A 222 19.06 -17.73 3.65
CA GLU A 222 18.90 -16.89 4.85
C GLU A 222 20.16 -16.90 5.74
N LYS A 223 20.78 -18.09 5.95
CA LYS A 223 21.97 -18.20 6.80
C LYS A 223 23.19 -17.44 6.24
N LYS A 224 23.36 -17.43 4.92
CA LYS A 224 24.43 -16.69 4.24
C LYS A 224 24.16 -15.19 4.35
N PHE A 225 22.93 -14.79 4.12
CA PHE A 225 22.48 -13.41 4.25
C PHE A 225 22.70 -12.85 5.67
N PHE A 226 22.37 -13.64 6.70
CA PHE A 226 22.60 -13.25 8.09
C PHE A 226 24.08 -13.05 8.42
N LYS A 227 24.98 -13.88 7.85
CA LYS A 227 26.43 -13.67 8.00
C LYS A 227 26.91 -12.39 7.34
N LEU A 228 26.36 -12.03 6.17
CA LEU A 228 26.63 -10.77 5.51
C LEU A 228 26.23 -9.59 6.42
N ILE A 229 25.02 -9.63 6.97
CA ILE A 229 24.51 -8.62 7.90
C ILE A 229 25.42 -8.48 9.14
N GLU A 230 25.79 -9.61 9.77
CA GLU A 230 26.69 -9.63 10.94
C GLU A 230 28.04 -8.96 10.61
N ARG A 231 28.59 -9.22 9.42
CA ARG A 231 29.82 -8.62 8.94
C ARG A 231 29.70 -7.10 8.77
N LEU A 232 28.58 -6.63 8.18
CA LEU A 232 28.33 -5.20 7.95
C LEU A 232 28.10 -4.45 9.27
N ILE A 233 27.35 -5.02 10.20
CA ILE A 233 27.16 -4.45 11.54
C ILE A 233 28.52 -4.30 12.24
N LYS A 234 29.38 -5.33 12.19
CA LYS A 234 30.71 -5.29 12.78
C LYS A 234 31.60 -4.20 12.17
N ASN A 235 31.43 -3.93 10.88
CA ASN A 235 32.19 -2.91 10.17
C ASN A 235 31.62 -1.48 10.38
N GLY A 236 30.45 -1.35 11.02
CA GLY A 236 29.83 -0.06 11.31
C GLY A 236 29.32 0.69 10.07
N LYS A 237 29.10 0.01 8.94
CA LYS A 237 28.57 0.61 7.72
C LYS A 237 27.04 0.64 7.76
N PRO A 238 26.40 1.77 7.39
CA PRO A 238 24.96 1.85 7.30
C PRO A 238 24.44 1.02 6.11
N PHE A 239 23.32 0.34 6.29
CA PHE A 239 22.61 -0.42 5.25
C PHE A 239 21.18 -0.63 5.66
N ILE A 240 20.33 -0.98 4.68
CA ILE A 240 18.96 -1.47 4.85
C ILE A 240 18.94 -2.93 4.38
N ALA A 241 18.20 -3.80 5.02
CA ALA A 241 18.13 -5.22 4.64
C ALA A 241 16.76 -5.56 4.04
N ASP A 242 16.75 -6.30 2.93
CA ASP A 242 15.55 -6.84 2.32
C ASP A 242 15.71 -8.36 2.14
N SER A 243 14.81 -9.16 2.73
CA SER A 243 14.79 -10.62 2.61
C SER A 243 14.15 -11.13 1.32
N ILE A 244 13.78 -10.26 0.43
CA ILE A 244 13.04 -10.47 -0.82
C ILE A 244 11.63 -11.02 -0.57
N LEU A 245 10.63 -10.22 -0.86
CA LEU A 245 9.24 -10.64 -0.87
C LEU A 245 8.95 -11.36 -2.19
N GLU A 246 8.52 -12.61 -2.12
CA GLU A 246 8.19 -13.40 -3.31
C GLU A 246 6.72 -13.25 -3.68
N PRO A 247 6.35 -13.40 -4.98
CA PRO A 247 4.98 -13.27 -5.44
C PRO A 247 4.02 -14.28 -4.79
N ILE A 248 2.75 -13.94 -4.77
CA ILE A 248 1.67 -14.85 -4.35
C ILE A 248 1.74 -16.13 -5.20
N ASN A 249 1.61 -17.28 -4.54
CA ASN A 249 1.78 -18.63 -5.09
C ASN A 249 3.22 -19.06 -5.44
N PHE A 250 4.22 -18.20 -5.25
CA PHE A 250 5.63 -18.50 -5.56
C PHE A 250 6.58 -18.43 -4.36
N GLY A 251 6.05 -18.35 -3.14
CA GLY A 251 6.87 -18.31 -1.91
C GLY A 251 6.49 -17.17 -0.96
N PHE A 252 5.40 -16.47 -1.21
CA PHE A 252 4.93 -15.35 -0.38
C PHE A 252 4.91 -15.68 1.13
N THR A 253 4.33 -16.80 1.51
CA THR A 253 4.26 -17.20 2.93
C THR A 253 5.65 -17.42 3.54
N ASP A 254 6.56 -18.05 2.79
CA ASP A 254 7.94 -18.25 3.24
C ASP A 254 8.68 -16.91 3.37
N SER A 255 8.38 -15.96 2.51
CA SER A 255 8.92 -14.60 2.61
C SER A 255 8.56 -13.93 3.93
N LEU A 256 7.31 -14.01 4.36
CA LEU A 256 6.88 -13.45 5.64
C LEU A 256 7.63 -14.06 6.83
N VAL A 257 7.90 -15.36 6.76
CA VAL A 257 8.70 -16.07 7.78
C VAL A 257 10.14 -15.54 7.77
N ARG A 258 10.76 -15.34 6.59
CA ARG A 258 12.12 -14.78 6.48
C ARG A 258 12.21 -13.36 7.07
N TYR A 259 11.24 -12.47 6.79
CA TYR A 259 11.22 -11.14 7.41
C TYR A 259 11.04 -11.22 8.93
N GLN A 260 10.20 -12.14 9.43
CA GLN A 260 10.06 -12.36 10.86
C GLN A 260 11.37 -12.84 11.51
N ASN A 261 12.09 -13.77 10.86
CA ASN A 261 13.38 -14.27 11.33
C ASN A 261 14.44 -13.16 11.31
N LEU A 262 14.47 -12.36 10.23
CA LEU A 262 15.36 -11.22 10.10
C LEU A 262 15.15 -10.24 11.26
N ARG A 263 13.91 -9.81 11.50
CA ARG A 263 13.57 -8.87 12.58
C ARG A 263 13.88 -9.46 13.97
N LYS A 264 13.63 -10.76 14.19
CA LYS A 264 13.94 -11.42 15.47
C LYS A 264 15.44 -11.47 15.74
N LYS A 265 16.24 -11.72 14.70
CA LYS A 265 17.70 -11.85 14.86
C LYS A 265 18.39 -10.49 14.94
N PHE A 266 17.89 -9.50 14.22
CA PHE A 266 18.44 -8.15 14.12
C PHE A 266 17.33 -7.12 14.40
N PRO A 267 17.00 -6.87 15.68
CA PRO A 267 15.86 -6.03 16.04
C PRO A 267 16.04 -4.55 15.66
N ASP A 268 17.27 -4.08 15.54
CA ASP A 268 17.60 -2.65 15.40
C ASP A 268 17.95 -2.23 13.97
N ILE A 269 18.00 -3.16 13.00
CA ILE A 269 18.30 -2.80 11.60
C ILE A 269 17.06 -2.26 10.90
N GLU A 270 17.28 -1.41 9.91
CA GLU A 270 16.24 -1.00 8.99
C GLU A 270 15.93 -2.12 7.99
N ILE A 271 14.64 -2.31 7.69
CA ILE A 271 14.17 -3.36 6.78
C ILE A 271 13.34 -2.71 5.69
N MET A 272 13.67 -3.01 4.44
CA MET A 272 12.85 -2.72 3.28
C MET A 272 11.99 -3.95 2.91
N ILE A 273 10.81 -3.69 2.34
CA ILE A 273 9.92 -4.72 1.80
C ILE A 273 9.47 -4.28 0.40
N GLY A 274 9.87 -5.04 -0.62
CA GLY A 274 9.49 -4.79 -2.00
C GLY A 274 8.06 -5.26 -2.28
N ILE A 275 7.05 -4.46 -1.96
CA ILE A 275 5.63 -4.84 -2.12
C ILE A 275 5.26 -5.06 -3.59
N GLY A 276 5.89 -4.36 -4.53
CA GLY A 276 5.70 -4.55 -5.97
C GLY A 276 5.84 -6.01 -6.41
N ASN A 277 6.74 -6.76 -5.79
CA ASN A 277 7.00 -8.17 -6.12
C ASN A 277 5.76 -9.07 -5.94
N ILE A 278 4.82 -8.71 -5.05
CA ILE A 278 3.59 -9.51 -4.82
C ILE A 278 2.78 -9.62 -6.12
N THR A 279 2.79 -8.58 -6.93
CA THR A 279 1.92 -8.44 -8.10
C THR A 279 2.64 -8.72 -9.43
N GLU A 280 3.94 -8.95 -9.40
CA GLU A 280 4.81 -9.08 -10.58
C GLU A 280 4.38 -10.17 -11.57
N LEU A 281 3.79 -11.27 -11.06
CA LEU A 281 3.32 -12.40 -11.86
C LEU A 281 1.79 -12.47 -11.95
N THR A 282 1.09 -11.39 -11.64
CA THR A 282 -0.37 -11.32 -11.70
C THR A 282 -0.83 -10.48 -12.89
N HIS A 283 -2.09 -10.66 -13.31
CA HIS A 283 -2.68 -9.76 -14.29
C HIS A 283 -2.77 -8.34 -13.73
N ALA A 284 -2.52 -7.33 -14.57
CA ALA A 284 -2.59 -5.92 -14.20
C ALA A 284 -3.90 -5.54 -13.50
N ASP A 285 -5.04 -6.14 -13.94
CA ASP A 285 -6.36 -5.90 -13.34
C ASP A 285 -6.50 -6.43 -11.91
N THR A 286 -5.65 -7.36 -11.50
CA THR A 286 -5.66 -7.95 -10.15
C THR A 286 -4.56 -7.39 -9.24
N ALA A 287 -3.65 -6.60 -9.78
CA ALA A 287 -2.53 -6.03 -9.04
C ALA A 287 -3.00 -5.21 -7.81
N GLY A 288 -3.98 -4.32 -8.01
CA GLY A 288 -4.55 -3.52 -6.94
C GLY A 288 -5.32 -4.32 -5.87
N MET A 289 -5.70 -5.57 -6.16
CA MET A 289 -6.34 -6.45 -5.18
C MET A 289 -5.32 -7.19 -4.29
N ASN A 290 -4.08 -7.28 -4.75
CA ASN A 290 -3.01 -8.01 -4.06
C ASN A 290 -2.12 -7.07 -3.25
N ALA A 291 -2.09 -5.79 -3.59
CA ALA A 291 -1.39 -4.73 -2.87
C ALA A 291 -2.26 -4.15 -1.74
#